data_0d659e6d2644e71ef53c7fb223addb9a
#
_entry.id   0d659e6d2644e71ef53c7fb223addb9a
#
_cell.length_a   1.000
_cell.length_b   1.000
_cell.length_c   1.000
_cell.angle_alpha   90.00
_cell.angle_beta   90.00
_cell.angle_gamma   90.00
#
_symmetry.space_group_name_H-M   'P 1'
#
loop_
_entity.id
_entity.type
_entity.pdbx_description
1 polymer ?
#
loop_
_entity_poly.entity_id
_entity_poly.type
_entity_poly.pdbx_seq_one_letter_code
_entity_poly.pdbx_strand_id
1 'polypeptide(L)'
;MSKILLFSLFTLFGFFMNQKLYAQCCDYKLIMQDSYGDGWDGATLEVLVNNVSVGVFEAFGSGTTVDIEVCTGDAVALIYNPANWENEHSYILQDASYNVVFMDGPNPTPGSVFSGTADCDTPALPGSHPCLAMPLTAYDCYDVNNTGFPDSGVNPNCANFQGSDIWYKIVIPPSGSLSIETLAGSIDDTGVAGWVGNDCNALSFVGCDDDGGEGYLSFLLLYDLVPGDTLYIQAWRWGGGSGSFQMCIEEIQNVTLESSNLPIVIINTLGQTIVQDTKIDCLMEIKYNGPGNLTFLDGPANVYDGHIGIEIRGASSSGYPQRPYGFETRDSTGANLSVSILGMPEENDWVLISNYNDRSLIKNLMAYKIFAMMGNYSPRSQLCEVIIDGSYQGIYLIGEKIKQDNGRVNIATLNPDEILGDDLTGGYILQQNYWNESNSFQSNYSPIDHPTFDVHFLYEYPKPQDIVPEQKVYIAAFIDSLETALYSVDFADPIIGYRKYLDVESFIDYFIVNEVSRNNDGFKKSVFFHKDKNSNGGKLHAGPV
;
A
#
# COMPACT_ATOMS: atom_id res chain seq x y z
N MET A 1 20.20 6.42 -92.86
CA MET A 1 19.40 5.16 -92.91
C MET A 1 18.19 5.34 -92.06
N SER A 2 17.06 5.41 -92.72
CA SER A 2 15.71 5.68 -92.24
C SER A 2 15.16 4.55 -91.32
N LYS A 3 14.48 4.87 -90.26
CA LYS A 3 13.48 3.99 -89.61
C LYS A 3 12.30 4.82 -89.17
N ILE A 4 11.22 4.44 -89.73
CA ILE A 4 9.86 4.95 -89.66
C ILE A 4 9.26 4.80 -88.29
N LEU A 5 8.58 5.86 -87.82
CA LEU A 5 7.69 5.87 -86.63
C LEU A 5 6.34 5.38 -87.06
N LEU A 6 5.81 4.33 -86.37
CA LEU A 6 4.40 3.91 -86.41
C LEU A 6 3.69 4.40 -85.14
N PHE A 7 2.71 5.30 -85.31
CA PHE A 7 1.75 5.72 -84.31
C PHE A 7 0.60 4.69 -84.26
N SER A 8 0.41 4.08 -83.15
CA SER A 8 -0.79 3.25 -82.86
C SER A 8 -1.68 3.94 -81.84
N LEU A 9 -2.83 4.36 -82.34
CA LEU A 9 -3.91 5.00 -81.58
C LEU A 9 -4.64 3.93 -80.78
N PHE A 10 -4.48 3.89 -79.47
CA PHE A 10 -5.33 3.07 -78.59
C PHE A 10 -6.46 3.94 -78.03
N THR A 11 -7.66 3.69 -78.49
CA THR A 11 -8.90 4.22 -77.94
C THR A 11 -9.12 3.64 -76.54
N LEU A 12 -9.07 4.51 -75.50
CA LEU A 12 -9.39 4.17 -74.12
C LEU A 12 -10.93 4.09 -73.98
N PHE A 13 -11.48 2.89 -73.98
CA PHE A 13 -12.84 2.65 -73.50
C PHE A 13 -12.82 2.67 -71.96
N GLY A 14 -13.33 3.74 -71.39
CA GLY A 14 -13.55 3.84 -69.95
C GLY A 14 -14.67 2.89 -69.50
N PHE A 15 -14.32 1.78 -68.87
CA PHE A 15 -15.25 1.00 -68.07
C PHE A 15 -15.49 1.76 -66.76
N PHE A 16 -16.59 2.50 -66.66
CA PHE A 16 -17.14 2.87 -65.38
C PHE A 16 -17.73 1.59 -64.76
N MET A 17 -16.93 0.89 -63.92
CA MET A 17 -17.48 -0.06 -62.97
C MET A 17 -18.26 0.77 -61.93
N ASN A 18 -19.57 0.70 -61.94
CA ASN A 18 -20.41 1.04 -60.83
C ASN A 18 -20.06 0.05 -59.69
N GLN A 19 -19.07 0.40 -58.85
CA GLN A 19 -18.93 -0.24 -57.55
C GLN A 19 -20.16 0.18 -56.77
N LYS A 20 -21.10 -0.77 -56.54
CA LYS A 20 -22.03 -0.63 -55.46
C LYS A 20 -21.18 -0.55 -54.18
N LEU A 21 -21.09 0.62 -53.57
CA LEU A 21 -20.63 0.76 -52.20
C LEU A 21 -21.66 -0.07 -51.36
N TYR A 22 -21.27 -1.26 -50.97
CA TYR A 22 -21.95 -1.93 -49.87
C TYR A 22 -21.55 -1.15 -48.61
N ALA A 23 -22.51 -0.68 -47.85
CA ALA A 23 -22.23 -0.10 -46.53
C ALA A 23 -21.42 -1.13 -45.74
N GLN A 24 -20.30 -0.71 -45.14
CA GLN A 24 -19.51 -1.54 -44.25
C GLN A 24 -20.32 -1.75 -42.98
N CYS A 25 -20.47 -3.01 -42.54
CA CYS A 25 -21.19 -3.34 -41.31
C CYS A 25 -20.19 -3.81 -40.24
N CYS A 26 -20.53 -3.57 -39.01
CA CYS A 26 -19.73 -3.88 -37.82
C CYS A 26 -20.63 -4.11 -36.60
N ASP A 27 -20.06 -4.61 -35.54
CA ASP A 27 -20.75 -4.79 -34.26
C ASP A 27 -20.43 -3.65 -33.32
N TYR A 28 -21.47 -2.92 -32.87
CA TYR A 28 -21.40 -2.04 -31.72
C TYR A 28 -21.60 -2.86 -30.45
N LYS A 29 -20.95 -2.46 -29.36
CA LYS A 29 -21.10 -3.15 -28.06
C LYS A 29 -21.95 -2.32 -27.12
N LEU A 30 -23.04 -2.92 -26.63
CA LEU A 30 -23.84 -2.40 -25.54
C LEU A 30 -23.42 -3.09 -24.24
N ILE A 31 -22.78 -2.35 -23.34
CA ILE A 31 -22.29 -2.82 -22.04
C ILE A 31 -23.23 -2.26 -20.98
N MET A 32 -23.94 -3.12 -20.30
CA MET A 32 -24.86 -2.78 -19.21
C MET A 32 -24.26 -3.27 -17.90
N GLN A 33 -24.29 -2.44 -16.86
CA GLN A 33 -23.66 -2.72 -15.58
C GLN A 33 -24.64 -2.47 -14.43
N ASP A 34 -24.49 -3.26 -13.38
CA ASP A 34 -25.17 -3.15 -12.11
C ASP A 34 -24.14 -3.12 -10.99
N SER A 35 -24.16 -2.08 -10.16
CA SER A 35 -23.13 -1.87 -9.13
C SER A 35 -23.35 -2.70 -7.86
N TYR A 36 -24.56 -3.20 -7.62
CA TYR A 36 -24.86 -4.11 -6.53
C TYR A 36 -24.63 -5.58 -6.90
N GLY A 37 -24.86 -5.93 -8.17
CA GLY A 37 -24.51 -7.23 -8.72
C GLY A 37 -25.65 -8.24 -8.76
N ASP A 38 -26.90 -7.83 -8.63
CA ASP A 38 -28.10 -8.69 -8.74
C ASP A 38 -28.91 -8.50 -10.03
N GLY A 39 -28.55 -7.48 -10.84
CA GLY A 39 -29.14 -7.19 -12.15
C GLY A 39 -30.06 -5.99 -12.13
N TRP A 40 -30.64 -5.66 -13.28
CA TRP A 40 -31.40 -4.40 -13.46
C TRP A 40 -32.86 -4.43 -12.95
N ASP A 41 -33.26 -5.39 -12.13
CA ASP A 41 -34.55 -5.43 -11.43
C ASP A 41 -35.79 -5.10 -12.29
N GLY A 42 -35.71 -5.45 -13.56
CA GLY A 42 -36.78 -5.23 -14.57
C GLY A 42 -36.66 -3.93 -15.37
N ALA A 43 -35.62 -3.11 -15.12
CA ALA A 43 -35.28 -2.02 -16.04
C ALA A 43 -34.72 -2.59 -17.35
N THR A 44 -34.97 -1.91 -18.46
CA THR A 44 -34.56 -2.41 -19.78
C THR A 44 -34.07 -1.30 -20.68
N LEU A 45 -33.20 -1.66 -21.62
CA LEU A 45 -32.75 -0.78 -22.69
C LEU A 45 -33.16 -1.36 -24.05
N GLU A 46 -34.02 -0.65 -24.78
CA GLU A 46 -34.39 -0.99 -26.13
C GLU A 46 -33.44 -0.33 -27.14
N VAL A 47 -32.92 -1.13 -28.07
CA VAL A 47 -32.07 -0.66 -29.15
C VAL A 47 -32.84 -0.68 -30.47
N LEU A 48 -32.82 0.46 -31.16
CA LEU A 48 -33.41 0.62 -32.46
C LEU A 48 -32.33 0.87 -33.51
N VAL A 49 -32.38 0.12 -34.62
CA VAL A 49 -31.57 0.38 -35.83
C VAL A 49 -32.52 0.72 -36.97
N ASN A 50 -32.35 1.90 -37.58
CA ASN A 50 -33.25 2.43 -38.59
C ASN A 50 -34.75 2.44 -38.18
N ASN A 51 -34.99 2.80 -36.91
CA ASN A 51 -36.32 2.79 -36.25
C ASN A 51 -36.96 1.41 -36.11
N VAL A 52 -36.21 0.33 -36.25
CA VAL A 52 -36.66 -1.04 -36.00
C VAL A 52 -36.00 -1.55 -34.73
N SER A 53 -36.77 -2.05 -33.78
CA SER A 53 -36.22 -2.67 -32.56
C SER A 53 -35.41 -3.91 -32.89
N VAL A 54 -34.15 -3.92 -32.55
CA VAL A 54 -33.24 -5.07 -32.69
C VAL A 54 -33.15 -5.90 -31.42
N GLY A 55 -33.63 -5.36 -30.30
CA GLY A 55 -33.74 -6.04 -29.02
C GLY A 55 -34.09 -5.13 -27.86
N VAL A 56 -34.53 -5.77 -26.77
CA VAL A 56 -34.76 -5.17 -25.48
C VAL A 56 -33.89 -5.95 -24.51
N PHE A 57 -32.97 -5.26 -23.86
CA PHE A 57 -31.89 -5.87 -23.08
C PHE A 57 -31.96 -5.41 -21.63
N GLU A 58 -31.41 -6.23 -20.72
CA GLU A 58 -31.24 -5.95 -19.30
C GLU A 58 -29.89 -6.51 -18.82
N ALA A 59 -29.35 -5.99 -17.75
CA ALA A 59 -28.17 -6.58 -17.11
C ALA A 59 -28.56 -7.74 -16.19
N PHE A 60 -27.74 -8.80 -16.19
CA PHE A 60 -27.84 -9.93 -15.28
C PHE A 60 -26.59 -9.98 -14.39
N GLY A 61 -26.81 -10.15 -13.07
CA GLY A 61 -25.73 -10.07 -12.11
C GLY A 61 -25.02 -8.70 -12.18
N SER A 62 -23.72 -8.65 -12.11
CA SER A 62 -22.95 -7.39 -12.17
C SER A 62 -22.90 -6.73 -13.55
N GLY A 63 -23.40 -7.38 -14.61
CA GLY A 63 -23.47 -6.78 -15.94
C GLY A 63 -23.67 -7.76 -17.09
N THR A 64 -24.02 -7.21 -18.27
CA THR A 64 -24.23 -7.95 -19.51
C THR A 64 -23.70 -7.14 -20.69
N THR A 65 -22.98 -7.76 -21.61
CA THR A 65 -22.54 -7.15 -22.87
C THR A 65 -23.25 -7.80 -24.05
N VAL A 66 -23.74 -6.98 -24.99
CA VAL A 66 -24.47 -7.44 -26.20
C VAL A 66 -23.86 -6.79 -27.43
N ASP A 67 -23.62 -7.57 -28.47
CA ASP A 67 -23.21 -7.07 -29.78
C ASP A 67 -24.43 -6.66 -30.60
N ILE A 68 -24.40 -5.46 -31.18
CA ILE A 68 -25.46 -4.85 -31.99
C ILE A 68 -24.91 -4.65 -33.40
N GLU A 69 -25.35 -5.47 -34.35
CA GLU A 69 -24.96 -5.33 -35.77
C GLU A 69 -25.55 -4.06 -36.38
N VAL A 70 -24.67 -3.20 -36.91
CA VAL A 70 -25.00 -1.95 -37.59
C VAL A 70 -24.16 -1.79 -38.85
N CYS A 71 -24.63 -0.97 -39.81
CA CYS A 71 -23.83 -0.63 -40.98
C CYS A 71 -23.62 0.90 -41.02
N THR A 72 -22.49 1.34 -41.61
CA THR A 72 -22.19 2.77 -41.76
C THR A 72 -23.39 3.49 -42.41
N GLY A 73 -23.90 4.51 -41.71
CA GLY A 73 -25.07 5.29 -42.11
C GLY A 73 -26.39 4.85 -41.47
N ASP A 74 -26.43 3.74 -40.74
CA ASP A 74 -27.62 3.34 -39.99
C ASP A 74 -27.94 4.29 -38.85
N ALA A 75 -29.23 4.62 -38.69
CA ALA A 75 -29.67 5.41 -37.51
C ALA A 75 -29.80 4.48 -36.30
N VAL A 76 -29.05 4.76 -35.23
CA VAL A 76 -29.08 4.02 -33.98
C VAL A 76 -29.75 4.85 -32.91
N ALA A 77 -30.69 4.28 -32.16
CA ALA A 77 -31.30 4.95 -31.01
C ALA A 77 -31.44 4.01 -29.82
N LEU A 78 -31.35 4.58 -28.62
CA LEU A 78 -31.53 3.89 -27.35
C LEU A 78 -32.72 4.47 -26.58
N ILE A 79 -33.56 3.58 -26.00
CA ILE A 79 -34.69 3.93 -25.17
C ILE A 79 -34.54 3.20 -23.84
N TYR A 80 -34.34 3.95 -22.75
CA TYR A 80 -34.24 3.38 -21.42
C TYR A 80 -35.61 3.35 -20.74
N ASN A 81 -36.00 2.18 -20.24
CA ASN A 81 -37.23 1.98 -19.49
C ASN A 81 -36.88 1.67 -18.03
N PRO A 82 -37.12 2.61 -17.13
CA PRO A 82 -36.75 2.50 -15.72
C PRO A 82 -37.62 1.51 -14.95
N ALA A 83 -37.08 0.95 -13.86
CA ALA A 83 -37.81 0.13 -12.91
C ALA A 83 -37.46 0.45 -11.46
N ASN A 84 -36.74 -0.42 -10.73
CA ASN A 84 -36.32 -0.18 -9.35
C ASN A 84 -34.79 -0.06 -9.29
N TRP A 85 -34.26 0.56 -8.24
CA TRP A 85 -32.82 0.64 -7.93
C TRP A 85 -31.98 1.31 -9.01
N GLU A 86 -32.51 2.33 -9.67
CA GLU A 86 -31.88 3.07 -10.78
C GLU A 86 -30.47 3.61 -10.46
N ASN A 87 -30.17 3.86 -9.18
CA ASN A 87 -28.86 4.31 -8.71
C ASN A 87 -27.75 3.27 -8.90
N GLU A 88 -28.08 2.03 -9.26
CA GLU A 88 -27.15 0.92 -9.47
C GLU A 88 -26.91 0.67 -10.96
N HIS A 89 -27.79 1.17 -11.82
CA HIS A 89 -27.79 0.93 -13.26
C HIS A 89 -26.91 1.93 -14.00
N SER A 90 -26.09 1.42 -14.91
CA SER A 90 -25.35 2.20 -15.90
C SER A 90 -25.16 1.41 -17.19
N TYR A 91 -24.92 2.10 -18.29
CA TYR A 91 -24.63 1.47 -19.57
C TYR A 91 -23.78 2.35 -20.48
N ILE A 92 -23.05 1.67 -21.39
CA ILE A 92 -22.17 2.28 -22.38
C ILE A 92 -22.46 1.67 -23.74
N LEU A 93 -22.62 2.50 -24.77
CA LEU A 93 -22.61 2.06 -26.17
C LEU A 93 -21.24 2.41 -26.77
N GLN A 94 -20.52 1.40 -27.27
CA GLN A 94 -19.24 1.57 -27.95
C GLN A 94 -19.38 1.21 -29.44
N ASP A 95 -18.62 1.91 -30.29
CA ASP A 95 -18.48 1.53 -31.70
C ASP A 95 -17.55 0.31 -31.89
N ALA A 96 -17.37 -0.14 -33.13
CA ALA A 96 -16.49 -1.26 -33.46
C ALA A 96 -15.00 -1.00 -33.16
N SER A 97 -14.63 0.22 -32.90
CA SER A 97 -13.28 0.67 -32.54
C SER A 97 -13.15 0.92 -31.03
N TYR A 98 -14.13 0.50 -30.23
CA TYR A 98 -14.23 0.65 -28.78
C TYR A 98 -14.32 2.12 -28.31
N ASN A 99 -14.61 3.09 -29.20
CA ASN A 99 -14.88 4.44 -28.76
C ASN A 99 -16.27 4.50 -28.12
N VAL A 100 -16.39 5.22 -26.99
CA VAL A 100 -17.68 5.47 -26.34
C VAL A 100 -18.53 6.38 -27.22
N VAL A 101 -19.61 5.85 -27.74
CA VAL A 101 -20.60 6.57 -28.55
C VAL A 101 -21.61 7.27 -27.65
N PHE A 102 -22.01 6.59 -26.57
CA PHE A 102 -22.94 7.11 -25.56
C PHE A 102 -22.79 6.37 -24.25
N MET A 103 -23.02 7.06 -23.14
CA MET A 103 -23.07 6.48 -21.80
C MET A 103 -24.08 7.21 -20.93
N ASP A 104 -24.70 6.49 -19.98
CA ASP A 104 -25.63 7.06 -19.00
C ASP A 104 -25.63 6.21 -17.71
N GLY A 105 -25.91 6.85 -16.57
CA GLY A 105 -25.91 6.24 -15.24
C GLY A 105 -24.74 6.73 -14.35
N PRO A 106 -24.78 6.43 -13.03
CA PRO A 106 -25.91 5.84 -12.31
C PRO A 106 -27.15 6.75 -12.31
N ASN A 107 -28.32 6.17 -12.15
CA ASN A 107 -29.63 6.80 -12.38
C ASN A 107 -29.84 7.21 -13.83
N PRO A 108 -29.92 6.26 -14.78
CA PRO A 108 -30.08 6.60 -16.18
C PRO A 108 -31.33 7.42 -16.48
N THR A 109 -31.25 8.26 -17.49
CA THR A 109 -32.36 9.13 -17.91
C THR A 109 -33.46 8.30 -18.57
N PRO A 110 -34.74 8.35 -18.12
CA PRO A 110 -35.83 7.59 -18.75
C PRO A 110 -36.18 8.06 -20.15
N GLY A 111 -36.59 7.14 -21.02
CA GLY A 111 -37.09 7.41 -22.36
C GLY A 111 -36.02 7.34 -23.45
N SER A 112 -36.20 8.13 -24.53
CA SER A 112 -35.23 8.17 -25.63
C SER A 112 -33.99 8.96 -25.18
N VAL A 113 -32.88 8.26 -24.98
CA VAL A 113 -31.66 8.79 -24.38
C VAL A 113 -30.54 9.05 -25.38
N PHE A 114 -30.58 8.37 -26.52
CA PHE A 114 -29.59 8.51 -27.57
C PHE A 114 -30.21 8.40 -28.96
N SER A 115 -29.70 9.17 -29.91
CA SER A 115 -29.95 9.03 -31.34
C SER A 115 -28.73 9.52 -32.12
N GLY A 116 -28.15 8.62 -32.93
CA GLY A 116 -26.94 8.91 -33.70
C GLY A 116 -26.93 8.10 -35.01
N THR A 117 -25.86 8.26 -35.78
CA THR A 117 -25.62 7.52 -37.02
C THR A 117 -24.41 6.61 -36.83
N ALA A 118 -24.55 5.33 -37.17
CA ALA A 118 -23.44 4.38 -37.07
C ALA A 118 -22.32 4.68 -38.07
N ASP A 119 -21.09 4.55 -37.61
CA ASP A 119 -19.89 4.67 -38.41
C ASP A 119 -18.98 3.45 -38.16
N CYS A 120 -18.84 2.59 -39.16
CA CYS A 120 -17.99 1.41 -39.11
C CYS A 120 -16.61 1.65 -39.74
N ASP A 121 -16.34 2.86 -40.21
CA ASP A 121 -15.11 3.24 -40.89
C ASP A 121 -14.12 3.98 -39.96
N THR A 122 -14.52 4.29 -38.71
CA THR A 122 -13.65 4.96 -37.74
C THR A 122 -12.46 4.05 -37.41
N PRO A 123 -11.21 4.50 -37.66
CA PRO A 123 -10.04 3.71 -37.33
C PRO A 123 -9.93 3.52 -35.82
N ALA A 124 -9.68 2.27 -35.39
CA ALA A 124 -9.36 1.99 -34.01
C ALA A 124 -8.11 2.75 -33.55
N LEU A 125 -8.20 3.51 -32.48
CA LEU A 125 -7.05 4.23 -31.90
C LEU A 125 -6.25 3.25 -31.02
N PRO A 126 -5.03 2.84 -31.41
CA PRO A 126 -4.22 1.93 -30.58
C PRO A 126 -4.04 2.49 -29.17
N GLY A 127 -4.32 1.67 -28.15
CA GLY A 127 -4.25 2.07 -26.74
C GLY A 127 -5.52 2.69 -26.16
N SER A 128 -6.58 2.91 -26.94
CA SER A 128 -7.83 3.50 -26.41
C SER A 128 -8.72 2.52 -25.63
N HIS A 129 -8.42 1.23 -25.66
CA HIS A 129 -9.19 0.18 -24.99
C HIS A 129 -8.28 -1.03 -24.70
N PRO A 130 -8.54 -1.86 -23.68
CA PRO A 130 -7.73 -3.06 -23.41
C PRO A 130 -7.51 -3.94 -24.64
N CYS A 131 -8.56 -4.12 -25.47
CA CYS A 131 -8.46 -4.93 -26.70
C CYS A 131 -7.56 -4.29 -27.77
N LEU A 132 -7.30 -3.00 -27.66
CA LEU A 132 -6.40 -2.23 -28.52
C LEU A 132 -5.08 -1.89 -27.81
N ALA A 133 -4.80 -2.50 -26.65
CA ALA A 133 -3.63 -2.25 -25.85
C ALA A 133 -2.34 -2.40 -26.65
N MET A 134 -1.48 -1.37 -26.58
CA MET A 134 -0.22 -1.32 -27.31
C MET A 134 0.80 -2.30 -26.71
N PRO A 135 1.37 -3.20 -27.52
CA PRO A 135 2.32 -4.17 -27.00
C PRO A 135 3.65 -3.50 -26.63
N LEU A 136 4.14 -3.77 -25.43
CA LEU A 136 5.48 -3.45 -25.00
C LEU A 136 6.37 -4.69 -25.18
N THR A 137 7.60 -4.49 -25.65
CA THR A 137 8.50 -5.57 -26.05
C THR A 137 9.70 -5.77 -25.13
N ALA A 138 9.89 -4.86 -24.17
CA ALA A 138 10.97 -4.90 -23.19
C ALA A 138 10.50 -4.33 -21.85
N TYR A 139 11.21 -4.68 -20.78
CA TYR A 139 11.12 -4.00 -19.49
C TYR A 139 12.03 -2.78 -19.55
N ASP A 140 11.45 -1.62 -19.84
CA ASP A 140 12.16 -0.36 -20.12
C ASP A 140 11.24 0.82 -19.80
N CYS A 141 11.72 2.04 -20.06
CA CYS A 141 10.95 3.26 -19.92
C CYS A 141 10.34 3.68 -21.27
N TYR A 142 9.07 4.04 -21.26
CA TYR A 142 8.29 4.43 -22.44
C TYR A 142 7.70 5.81 -22.26
N ASP A 143 7.81 6.64 -23.29
CA ASP A 143 7.10 7.92 -23.33
C ASP A 143 5.61 7.69 -23.56
N VAL A 144 4.79 8.19 -22.64
CA VAL A 144 3.33 8.08 -22.64
C VAL A 144 2.73 9.45 -22.91
N ASN A 145 1.72 9.51 -23.78
CA ASN A 145 0.93 10.72 -24.02
C ASN A 145 -0.53 10.32 -24.25
N ASN A 146 -1.42 10.66 -23.32
CA ASN A 146 -2.84 10.36 -23.40
C ASN A 146 -3.67 11.49 -24.03
N THR A 147 -3.04 12.48 -24.68
CA THR A 147 -3.75 13.58 -25.34
C THR A 147 -4.60 13.05 -26.50
N GLY A 148 -5.91 13.31 -26.44
CA GLY A 148 -6.86 12.86 -27.45
C GLY A 148 -7.39 11.44 -27.24
N PHE A 149 -6.98 10.74 -26.17
CA PHE A 149 -7.54 9.45 -25.83
C PHE A 149 -8.91 9.63 -25.14
N PRO A 150 -9.91 8.84 -25.53
CA PRO A 150 -11.22 8.82 -24.88
C PRO A 150 -11.14 8.10 -23.52
N ASP A 151 -12.27 8.06 -22.82
CA ASP A 151 -12.51 7.11 -21.74
C ASP A 151 -12.72 5.72 -22.33
N SER A 152 -11.94 4.73 -21.90
CA SER A 152 -12.09 3.33 -22.35
C SER A 152 -13.38 2.66 -21.84
N GLY A 153 -14.05 3.25 -20.85
CA GLY A 153 -15.18 2.65 -20.15
C GLY A 153 -14.78 1.61 -19.08
N VAL A 154 -13.48 1.35 -18.87
CA VAL A 154 -12.97 0.42 -17.85
C VAL A 154 -12.53 1.21 -16.62
N ASN A 155 -13.30 1.14 -15.55
CA ASN A 155 -13.03 1.89 -14.33
C ASN A 155 -12.26 1.02 -13.31
N PRO A 156 -11.04 1.39 -12.93
CA PRO A 156 -10.25 0.66 -11.92
C PRO A 156 -10.76 0.87 -10.48
N ASN A 157 -11.69 1.79 -10.25
CA ASN A 157 -12.18 2.20 -8.92
C ASN A 157 -11.05 2.66 -7.98
N CYS A 158 -10.03 3.28 -8.50
CA CYS A 158 -8.88 3.78 -7.74
C CYS A 158 -8.29 5.05 -8.38
N ALA A 159 -7.37 5.72 -7.65
CA ALA A 159 -6.56 6.83 -8.14
C ALA A 159 -7.37 7.91 -8.86
N ASN A 160 -8.57 8.23 -8.32
CA ASN A 160 -9.49 9.24 -8.82
C ASN A 160 -9.62 9.24 -10.36
N PHE A 161 -9.81 8.06 -10.95
CA PHE A 161 -9.99 7.88 -12.39
C PHE A 161 -11.17 8.70 -12.93
N GLN A 162 -10.95 9.44 -14.00
CA GLN A 162 -11.93 10.31 -14.66
C GLN A 162 -11.87 10.19 -16.20
N GLY A 163 -11.45 9.03 -16.72
CA GLY A 163 -11.29 8.80 -18.16
C GLY A 163 -10.00 9.34 -18.76
N SER A 164 -9.92 9.38 -20.09
CA SER A 164 -8.73 9.74 -20.85
C SER A 164 -7.53 8.85 -20.56
N ASP A 165 -7.75 7.56 -20.51
CA ASP A 165 -6.77 6.54 -20.21
C ASP A 165 -6.13 5.95 -21.47
N ILE A 166 -4.91 5.41 -21.28
CA ILE A 166 -4.16 4.76 -22.34
C ILE A 166 -3.74 3.37 -21.90
N TRP A 167 -3.84 2.39 -22.81
CA TRP A 167 -3.64 0.99 -22.52
C TRP A 167 -2.41 0.42 -23.20
N TYR A 168 -1.62 -0.29 -22.41
CA TYR A 168 -0.48 -1.08 -22.84
C TYR A 168 -0.64 -2.53 -22.42
N LYS A 169 0.15 -3.43 -23.00
CA LYS A 169 0.24 -4.83 -22.58
C LYS A 169 1.64 -5.36 -22.69
N ILE A 170 2.03 -6.19 -21.73
CA ILE A 170 3.34 -6.84 -21.67
C ILE A 170 3.19 -8.29 -21.21
N VAL A 171 4.10 -9.14 -21.61
CA VAL A 171 4.16 -10.52 -21.09
C VAL A 171 4.72 -10.48 -19.68
N ILE A 172 4.09 -11.19 -18.74
CA ILE A 172 4.55 -11.29 -17.35
C ILE A 172 5.89 -12.03 -17.32
N PRO A 173 6.91 -11.49 -16.61
CA PRO A 173 8.26 -12.06 -16.60
C PRO A 173 8.32 -13.41 -15.88
N PRO A 174 9.43 -14.17 -16.04
CA PRO A 174 9.62 -15.45 -15.35
C PRO A 174 9.58 -15.38 -13.82
N SER A 175 9.91 -14.23 -13.24
CA SER A 175 9.78 -13.97 -11.80
C SER A 175 8.32 -13.90 -11.32
N GLY A 176 7.35 -13.68 -12.22
CA GLY A 176 5.96 -13.39 -11.86
C GLY A 176 5.78 -12.03 -11.16
N SER A 177 6.81 -11.18 -11.16
CA SER A 177 6.82 -9.94 -10.40
C SER A 177 7.43 -8.80 -11.20
N LEU A 178 6.78 -7.64 -11.16
CA LEU A 178 7.27 -6.44 -11.85
C LEU A 178 6.84 -5.15 -11.13
N SER A 179 7.56 -4.07 -11.38
CA SER A 179 7.19 -2.71 -10.99
C SER A 179 6.82 -1.88 -12.20
N ILE A 180 5.90 -0.94 -11.99
CA ILE A 180 5.53 0.09 -12.95
C ILE A 180 5.69 1.43 -12.26
N GLU A 181 6.65 2.23 -12.68
CA GLU A 181 6.93 3.57 -12.15
C GLU A 181 6.58 4.62 -13.20
N THR A 182 5.98 5.72 -12.81
CA THR A 182 5.78 6.88 -13.67
C THR A 182 6.74 8.01 -13.30
N LEU A 183 7.23 8.72 -14.31
CA LEU A 183 8.12 9.87 -14.14
C LEU A 183 7.49 11.11 -14.78
N ALA A 184 7.67 12.27 -14.14
CA ALA A 184 7.03 13.51 -14.55
C ALA A 184 7.36 13.93 -15.98
N GLY A 185 6.32 14.38 -16.69
CA GLY A 185 6.41 15.07 -17.96
C GLY A 185 5.67 16.41 -17.91
N SER A 186 4.67 16.59 -18.77
CA SER A 186 3.68 17.66 -18.61
C SER A 186 2.58 17.30 -17.58
N ILE A 187 2.48 16.02 -17.23
CA ILE A 187 1.70 15.48 -16.12
C ILE A 187 2.69 15.15 -14.98
N ASP A 188 2.35 15.58 -13.77
CA ASP A 188 3.10 15.41 -12.53
C ASP A 188 2.30 14.67 -11.44
N ASP A 189 1.11 14.17 -11.83
CA ASP A 189 0.18 13.45 -10.97
C ASP A 189 -0.52 12.38 -11.82
N THR A 190 -0.23 11.10 -11.55
CA THR A 190 -0.62 9.98 -12.40
C THR A 190 -1.38 8.91 -11.63
N GLY A 191 -2.19 8.11 -12.34
CA GLY A 191 -2.72 6.86 -11.87
C GLY A 191 -2.31 5.73 -12.81
N VAL A 192 -1.98 4.57 -12.26
CA VAL A 192 -1.66 3.35 -13.00
C VAL A 192 -2.38 2.15 -12.40
N ALA A 193 -2.97 1.31 -13.25
CA ALA A 193 -3.59 0.05 -12.83
C ALA A 193 -3.09 -1.13 -13.66
N GLY A 194 -2.97 -2.28 -13.01
CA GLY A 194 -2.64 -3.56 -13.63
C GLY A 194 -3.87 -4.48 -13.72
N TRP A 195 -3.96 -5.21 -14.83
CA TRP A 195 -5.04 -6.14 -15.13
C TRP A 195 -4.50 -7.39 -15.79
N VAL A 196 -5.12 -8.54 -15.52
CA VAL A 196 -4.75 -9.82 -16.15
C VAL A 196 -5.97 -10.50 -16.72
N GLY A 197 -5.80 -11.28 -17.79
CA GLY A 197 -6.87 -12.07 -18.40
C GLY A 197 -6.53 -12.51 -19.81
N ASN A 198 -7.23 -13.55 -20.27
CA ASN A 198 -7.09 -14.07 -21.62
C ASN A 198 -8.07 -13.43 -22.61
N ASP A 199 -9.10 -12.77 -22.10
CA ASP A 199 -10.08 -12.00 -22.87
C ASP A 199 -9.98 -10.53 -22.45
N CYS A 200 -9.66 -9.67 -23.39
CA CYS A 200 -9.52 -8.24 -23.15
C CYS A 200 -10.82 -7.52 -22.76
N ASN A 201 -11.98 -8.18 -22.93
CA ASN A 201 -13.28 -7.69 -22.45
C ASN A 201 -13.65 -8.21 -21.05
N ALA A 202 -12.85 -9.10 -20.46
CA ALA A 202 -13.11 -9.73 -19.18
C ALA A 202 -11.81 -9.84 -18.36
N LEU A 203 -11.18 -8.67 -18.09
CA LEU A 203 -9.95 -8.58 -17.33
C LEU A 203 -10.21 -8.59 -15.84
N SER A 204 -9.31 -9.21 -15.09
CA SER A 204 -9.28 -9.20 -13.63
C SER A 204 -8.29 -8.12 -13.15
N PHE A 205 -8.73 -7.26 -12.24
CA PHE A 205 -7.91 -6.24 -11.61
C PHE A 205 -6.89 -6.88 -10.66
N VAL A 206 -5.61 -6.44 -10.73
CA VAL A 206 -4.53 -6.99 -9.89
C VAL A 206 -3.82 -5.94 -9.03
N GLY A 207 -4.03 -4.66 -9.28
CA GLY A 207 -3.47 -3.60 -8.46
C GLY A 207 -3.53 -2.23 -9.10
N CYS A 208 -3.34 -1.20 -8.30
CA CYS A 208 -3.33 0.20 -8.73
C CYS A 208 -2.52 1.04 -7.75
N ASP A 209 -1.98 2.14 -8.25
CA ASP A 209 -1.23 3.12 -7.46
C ASP A 209 -1.35 4.52 -8.07
N ASP A 210 -1.25 5.57 -7.22
CA ASP A 210 -1.21 6.98 -7.63
C ASP A 210 -0.07 7.79 -6.99
N ASP A 211 0.28 7.55 -5.72
CA ASP A 211 1.22 8.36 -4.94
C ASP A 211 2.45 7.58 -4.43
N GLY A 212 2.66 6.34 -4.90
CA GLY A 212 3.76 5.47 -4.45
C GLY A 212 5.14 5.87 -4.98
N GLY A 213 5.20 6.74 -5.99
CA GLY A 213 6.42 7.23 -6.64
C GLY A 213 6.97 8.55 -6.07
N GLU A 214 7.71 9.30 -6.87
CA GLU A 214 8.22 10.60 -6.47
C GLU A 214 7.14 11.68 -6.62
N GLY A 215 6.84 12.42 -5.55
CA GLY A 215 5.79 13.45 -5.53
C GLY A 215 4.39 12.84 -5.52
N TYR A 216 3.63 13.04 -6.60
CA TYR A 216 2.29 12.47 -6.83
C TYR A 216 2.29 11.50 -8.02
N LEU A 217 3.43 10.87 -8.29
CA LEU A 217 3.59 9.91 -9.38
C LEU A 217 3.37 8.48 -8.87
N SER A 218 2.93 7.60 -9.75
CA SER A 218 2.63 6.21 -9.41
C SER A 218 3.89 5.34 -9.32
N PHE A 219 3.90 4.41 -8.37
CA PHE A 219 4.84 3.30 -8.28
C PHE A 219 4.13 2.02 -7.88
N LEU A 220 3.61 1.29 -8.86
CA LEU A 220 2.84 0.07 -8.68
C LEU A 220 3.77 -1.15 -8.63
N LEU A 221 3.66 -1.95 -7.56
CA LEU A 221 4.35 -3.23 -7.41
C LEU A 221 3.35 -4.38 -7.58
N LEU A 222 3.64 -5.30 -8.47
CA LEU A 222 2.84 -6.49 -8.73
C LEU A 222 3.67 -7.75 -8.46
N TYR A 223 3.11 -8.66 -7.68
CA TYR A 223 3.74 -9.92 -7.28
C TYR A 223 2.80 -11.10 -7.56
N ASP A 224 3.35 -12.31 -7.58
CA ASP A 224 2.61 -13.57 -7.70
C ASP A 224 1.73 -13.69 -8.95
N LEU A 225 2.08 -12.97 -10.01
CA LEU A 225 1.44 -13.10 -11.31
C LEU A 225 1.90 -14.39 -12.01
N VAL A 226 1.08 -14.91 -12.91
CA VAL A 226 1.42 -16.13 -13.66
C VAL A 226 2.43 -15.80 -14.77
N PRO A 227 3.68 -16.33 -14.71
CA PRO A 227 4.67 -16.08 -15.75
C PRO A 227 4.19 -16.50 -17.13
N GLY A 228 4.44 -15.64 -18.13
CA GLY A 228 4.06 -15.88 -19.52
C GLY A 228 2.64 -15.43 -19.90
N ASP A 229 1.78 -15.13 -18.93
CA ASP A 229 0.48 -14.51 -19.18
C ASP A 229 0.64 -13.03 -19.58
N THR A 230 -0.43 -12.40 -20.02
CA THR A 230 -0.45 -11.01 -20.43
C THR A 230 -0.90 -10.12 -19.28
N LEU A 231 -0.06 -9.15 -18.90
CA LEU A 231 -0.44 -8.00 -18.07
C LEU A 231 -0.90 -6.87 -18.99
N TYR A 232 -2.09 -6.33 -18.73
CA TYR A 232 -2.58 -5.10 -19.31
C TYR A 232 -2.34 -3.96 -18.31
N ILE A 233 -1.87 -2.83 -18.81
CA ILE A 233 -1.52 -1.66 -18.01
C ILE A 233 -2.40 -0.51 -18.48
N GLN A 234 -3.18 0.05 -17.58
CA GLN A 234 -3.99 1.24 -17.75
C GLN A 234 -3.28 2.41 -17.08
N ALA A 235 -3.09 3.52 -17.79
CA ALA A 235 -2.41 4.69 -17.26
C ALA A 235 -3.18 5.97 -17.63
N TRP A 236 -3.28 6.91 -16.67
CA TRP A 236 -4.04 8.16 -16.82
C TRP A 236 -3.45 9.29 -15.97
N ARG A 237 -3.99 10.50 -16.13
CA ARG A 237 -3.75 11.61 -15.22
C ARG A 237 -4.74 11.56 -14.06
N TRP A 238 -4.25 11.65 -12.83
CA TRP A 238 -5.10 11.73 -11.65
C TRP A 238 -6.12 12.89 -11.77
N GLY A 239 -7.38 12.64 -11.42
CA GLY A 239 -8.43 13.64 -11.51
C GLY A 239 -8.83 14.04 -12.92
N GLY A 240 -8.38 13.33 -13.96
CA GLY A 240 -8.72 13.56 -15.36
C GLY A 240 -7.80 14.55 -16.08
N GLY A 241 -8.01 14.65 -17.40
CA GLY A 241 -7.21 15.49 -18.29
C GLY A 241 -6.14 14.71 -19.05
N SER A 242 -5.28 15.39 -19.78
CA SER A 242 -4.33 14.78 -20.70
C SER A 242 -2.97 15.46 -20.71
N GLY A 243 -1.96 14.77 -21.19
CA GLY A 243 -0.58 15.25 -21.34
C GLY A 243 0.41 14.10 -21.47
N SER A 244 1.68 14.36 -21.21
CA SER A 244 2.76 13.40 -21.33
C SER A 244 3.44 13.13 -20.00
N PHE A 245 3.90 11.89 -19.82
CA PHE A 245 4.74 11.41 -18.73
C PHE A 245 5.58 10.24 -19.25
N GLN A 246 6.50 9.71 -18.44
CA GLN A 246 7.21 8.49 -18.79
C GLN A 246 6.74 7.35 -17.88
N MET A 247 6.63 6.14 -18.43
CA MET A 247 6.27 4.93 -17.69
C MET A 247 7.41 3.93 -17.84
N CYS A 248 8.02 3.55 -16.72
CA CYS A 248 9.10 2.58 -16.63
C CYS A 248 8.57 1.26 -16.06
N ILE A 249 8.90 0.15 -16.70
CA ILE A 249 8.52 -1.19 -16.27
C ILE A 249 9.79 -1.99 -16.03
N GLU A 250 9.92 -2.56 -14.84
CA GLU A 250 11.08 -3.37 -14.47
C GLU A 250 10.64 -4.74 -13.95
N GLU A 251 11.35 -5.80 -14.35
CA GLU A 251 11.19 -7.11 -13.74
C GLU A 251 11.76 -7.08 -12.33
N ILE A 252 10.95 -7.44 -11.34
CA ILE A 252 11.43 -7.70 -10.00
C ILE A 252 12.03 -9.11 -10.00
N GLN A 253 13.36 -9.18 -9.96
CA GLN A 253 14.03 -10.45 -9.91
C GLN A 253 13.73 -11.16 -8.59
N ASN A 254 13.35 -12.43 -8.66
CA ASN A 254 13.33 -13.28 -7.46
C ASN A 254 14.78 -13.45 -7.01
N VAL A 255 15.18 -12.65 -6.02
CA VAL A 255 16.52 -12.75 -5.44
C VAL A 255 16.61 -14.06 -4.69
N THR A 256 17.33 -15.04 -5.26
CA THR A 256 17.75 -16.22 -4.51
C THR A 256 18.98 -15.85 -3.70
N LEU A 257 18.80 -15.68 -2.41
CA LEU A 257 19.91 -15.41 -1.50
C LEU A 257 20.75 -16.70 -1.34
N GLU A 258 21.99 -16.69 -1.80
CA GLU A 258 22.94 -17.79 -1.56
C GLU A 258 23.82 -17.53 -0.33
N SER A 259 24.24 -16.28 -0.17
CA SER A 259 25.07 -15.84 0.95
C SER A 259 24.94 -14.34 1.19
N SER A 260 25.22 -13.89 2.42
CA SER A 260 25.25 -12.48 2.80
C SER A 260 26.36 -12.20 3.81
N ASN A 261 26.83 -10.98 3.90
CA ASN A 261 27.66 -10.51 5.02
C ASN A 261 26.82 -10.09 6.25
N LEU A 262 25.49 -10.20 6.15
CA LEU A 262 24.55 -10.00 7.23
C LEU A 262 24.11 -11.36 7.84
N PRO A 263 23.53 -11.37 9.04
CA PRO A 263 22.76 -12.51 9.54
C PRO A 263 21.65 -12.89 8.57
N ILE A 264 21.38 -14.18 8.42
CA ILE A 264 20.27 -14.72 7.64
C ILE A 264 19.24 -15.31 8.61
N VAL A 265 18.04 -14.78 8.60
CA VAL A 265 16.89 -15.25 9.39
C VAL A 265 15.96 -16.02 8.46
N ILE A 266 15.69 -17.27 8.79
CA ILE A 266 14.82 -18.16 8.02
C ILE A 266 13.64 -18.54 8.92
N ILE A 267 12.42 -18.28 8.46
CA ILE A 267 11.19 -18.59 9.17
C ILE A 267 10.37 -19.58 8.35
N ASN A 268 9.96 -20.67 8.99
CA ASN A 268 9.05 -21.64 8.42
C ASN A 268 7.73 -21.57 9.18
N THR A 269 6.67 -21.13 8.53
CA THR A 269 5.35 -20.93 9.14
C THR A 269 4.57 -22.23 9.31
N LEU A 270 5.12 -23.37 8.89
CA LEU A 270 4.45 -24.68 8.90
C LEU A 270 3.11 -24.66 8.13
N GLY A 271 3.05 -23.83 7.08
CA GLY A 271 1.85 -23.65 6.25
C GLY A 271 0.78 -22.75 6.84
N GLN A 272 1.07 -22.03 7.93
CA GLN A 272 0.15 -21.08 8.55
C GLN A 272 0.37 -19.67 7.97
N THR A 273 -0.69 -18.86 7.97
CA THR A 273 -0.58 -17.44 7.60
C THR A 273 -0.27 -16.59 8.82
N ILE A 274 0.80 -15.78 8.76
CA ILE A 274 1.11 -14.81 9.81
C ILE A 274 0.04 -13.71 9.78
N VAL A 275 -0.63 -13.48 10.91
CA VAL A 275 -1.71 -12.49 11.06
C VAL A 275 -1.32 -11.42 12.09
N GLN A 276 -2.11 -10.34 12.16
CA GLN A 276 -1.93 -9.29 13.14
C GLN A 276 -2.59 -9.66 14.47
N ASP A 277 -2.02 -9.19 15.59
CA ASP A 277 -2.54 -9.32 16.96
C ASP A 277 -2.74 -10.78 17.47
N THR A 278 -2.21 -11.76 16.74
CA THR A 278 -2.23 -13.16 17.16
C THR A 278 -0.96 -13.86 16.72
N LYS A 279 -0.18 -14.35 17.66
CA LYS A 279 1.05 -15.10 17.36
C LYS A 279 0.74 -16.51 16.92
N ILE A 280 1.26 -16.90 15.76
CA ILE A 280 1.26 -18.27 15.28
C ILE A 280 2.59 -18.96 15.63
N ASP A 281 2.56 -20.28 15.83
CA ASP A 281 3.76 -21.07 16.10
C ASP A 281 4.51 -21.38 14.80
N CYS A 282 5.79 -21.03 14.77
CA CYS A 282 6.68 -21.20 13.62
C CYS A 282 8.02 -21.79 14.07
N LEU A 283 8.83 -22.22 13.11
CA LEU A 283 10.24 -22.51 13.32
C LEU A 283 11.10 -21.38 12.75
N MET A 284 12.19 -21.05 13.44
CA MET A 284 13.14 -20.03 12.99
C MET A 284 14.58 -20.52 13.12
N GLU A 285 15.35 -20.28 12.08
CA GLU A 285 16.81 -20.41 12.10
C GLU A 285 17.45 -19.03 11.96
N ILE A 286 18.53 -18.78 12.70
CA ILE A 286 19.39 -17.61 12.50
C ILE A 286 20.82 -18.08 12.30
N LYS A 287 21.42 -17.68 11.17
CA LYS A 287 22.78 -18.01 10.76
C LYS A 287 23.60 -16.74 10.71
N TYR A 288 24.82 -16.76 11.26
CA TYR A 288 25.75 -15.64 11.17
C TYR A 288 27.19 -16.02 11.47
N ASN A 289 28.09 -15.79 10.54
CA ASN A 289 29.52 -16.11 10.67
C ASN A 289 30.36 -14.96 11.23
N GLY A 290 29.71 -13.88 11.72
CA GLY A 290 30.38 -12.73 12.32
C GLY A 290 30.80 -11.66 11.31
N PRO A 291 31.19 -10.47 11.82
CA PRO A 291 31.52 -9.33 10.97
C PRO A 291 32.68 -9.65 9.99
N GLY A 292 32.50 -9.25 8.73
CA GLY A 292 33.51 -9.44 7.67
C GLY A 292 33.54 -10.83 7.05
N ASN A 293 32.71 -11.76 7.50
CA ASN A 293 32.59 -13.10 6.93
C ASN A 293 31.26 -13.26 6.16
N LEU A 294 31.27 -14.10 5.13
CA LEU A 294 30.03 -14.48 4.46
C LEU A 294 29.30 -15.56 5.28
N THR A 295 28.00 -15.35 5.43
CA THR A 295 27.05 -16.32 5.95
C THR A 295 26.36 -16.97 4.76
N PHE A 296 26.31 -18.29 4.69
CA PHE A 296 25.72 -19.04 3.58
C PHE A 296 24.34 -19.58 3.98
N LEU A 297 23.41 -19.57 3.03
CA LEU A 297 22.04 -20.04 3.26
C LEU A 297 22.00 -21.54 3.63
N ASP A 298 22.86 -22.35 3.02
CA ASP A 298 23.01 -23.78 3.29
C ASP A 298 23.90 -24.10 4.51
N GLY A 299 24.45 -23.04 5.18
CA GLY A 299 25.26 -23.20 6.39
C GLY A 299 24.42 -23.55 7.63
N PRO A 300 25.08 -23.90 8.74
CA PRO A 300 24.40 -24.28 9.99
C PRO A 300 23.73 -23.06 10.66
N ALA A 301 22.58 -23.30 11.32
CA ALA A 301 21.97 -22.35 12.23
C ALA A 301 22.79 -22.27 13.53
N ASN A 302 23.69 -21.29 13.61
CA ASN A 302 24.68 -21.16 14.68
C ASN A 302 24.38 -20.04 15.68
N VAL A 303 23.27 -19.27 15.49
CA VAL A 303 22.80 -18.23 16.39
C VAL A 303 21.51 -18.66 17.09
N TYR A 304 20.54 -19.13 16.33
CA TYR A 304 19.28 -19.65 16.85
C TYR A 304 18.74 -20.76 15.94
N ASP A 305 18.15 -21.78 16.55
CA ASP A 305 17.44 -22.86 15.87
C ASP A 305 16.34 -23.35 16.82
N GLY A 306 15.08 -23.00 16.57
CA GLY A 306 14.01 -23.32 17.49
C GLY A 306 12.64 -22.78 17.14
N HIS A 307 11.73 -22.94 18.09
CA HIS A 307 10.34 -22.49 17.98
C HIS A 307 10.20 -20.99 18.28
N ILE A 308 9.32 -20.33 17.56
CA ILE A 308 8.92 -18.95 17.81
C ILE A 308 7.39 -18.80 17.75
N GLY A 309 6.87 -17.81 18.46
CA GLY A 309 5.55 -17.25 18.20
C GLY A 309 5.72 -15.96 17.41
N ILE A 310 5.09 -15.80 16.24
CA ILE A 310 5.27 -14.63 15.37
C ILE A 310 3.93 -14.01 14.97
N GLU A 311 3.87 -12.69 14.90
CA GLU A 311 2.72 -11.90 14.45
C GLU A 311 3.15 -10.71 13.61
N ILE A 312 2.25 -10.22 12.73
CA ILE A 312 2.43 -8.91 12.08
C ILE A 312 2.24 -7.82 13.12
N ARG A 313 3.12 -6.83 13.13
CA ARG A 313 3.02 -5.66 14.01
C ARG A 313 2.88 -4.37 13.23
N GLY A 314 2.55 -3.28 13.96
CA GLY A 314 2.43 -1.94 13.41
C GLY A 314 1.00 -1.59 12.98
N ALA A 315 0.71 -0.30 12.89
CA ALA A 315 -0.57 0.21 12.40
C ALA A 315 -0.50 0.38 10.87
N SER A 316 0.01 1.50 10.39
CA SER A 316 0.15 1.75 8.94
C SER A 316 1.14 0.80 8.25
N SER A 317 2.24 0.47 8.91
CA SER A 317 3.29 -0.39 8.35
C SER A 317 2.87 -1.86 8.19
N SER A 318 1.82 -2.32 8.86
CA SER A 318 1.27 -3.67 8.65
C SER A 318 0.71 -3.89 7.25
N GLY A 319 0.36 -2.81 6.54
CA GLY A 319 -0.13 -2.82 5.16
C GLY A 319 0.96 -2.76 4.08
N TYR A 320 2.22 -2.56 4.45
CA TYR A 320 3.30 -2.50 3.46
C TYR A 320 3.62 -3.88 2.86
N PRO A 321 4.11 -3.96 1.63
CA PRO A 321 4.60 -5.22 1.05
C PRO A 321 5.65 -5.90 1.92
N GLN A 322 6.61 -5.15 2.47
CA GLN A 322 7.57 -5.63 3.46
C GLN A 322 7.00 -5.38 4.86
N ARG A 323 6.33 -6.36 5.45
CA ARG A 323 5.64 -6.23 6.74
C ARG A 323 6.61 -6.35 7.91
N PRO A 324 6.45 -5.53 8.97
CA PRO A 324 7.19 -5.72 10.23
C PRO A 324 6.56 -6.82 11.08
N TYR A 325 7.41 -7.53 11.86
CA TYR A 325 6.98 -8.63 12.72
C TYR A 325 7.40 -8.41 14.17
N GLY A 326 6.55 -8.88 15.10
CA GLY A 326 6.90 -9.14 16.49
C GLY A 326 7.03 -10.64 16.68
N PHE A 327 8.08 -11.10 17.36
CA PHE A 327 8.20 -12.53 17.66
C PHE A 327 8.72 -12.76 19.08
N GLU A 328 8.43 -13.94 19.58
CA GLU A 328 8.96 -14.43 20.84
C GLU A 328 9.56 -15.82 20.65
N THR A 329 10.73 -16.02 21.22
CA THR A 329 11.38 -17.33 21.24
C THR A 329 10.71 -18.23 22.24
N ARG A 330 10.50 -19.51 21.86
CA ARG A 330 9.76 -20.51 22.62
C ARG A 330 10.53 -21.83 22.73
N ASP A 331 10.25 -22.58 23.77
CA ASP A 331 10.67 -23.96 23.86
C ASP A 331 9.73 -24.90 23.08
N SER A 332 10.05 -26.19 23.03
CA SER A 332 9.25 -27.19 22.32
C SER A 332 7.85 -27.43 22.91
N THR A 333 7.55 -26.86 24.08
CA THR A 333 6.21 -26.92 24.71
C THR A 333 5.38 -25.67 24.41
N GLY A 334 5.97 -24.65 23.73
CA GLY A 334 5.35 -23.38 23.45
C GLY A 334 5.52 -22.34 24.56
N ALA A 335 6.27 -22.64 25.61
CA ALA A 335 6.58 -21.68 26.67
C ALA A 335 7.69 -20.73 26.24
N ASN A 336 7.68 -19.49 26.74
CA ASN A 336 8.69 -18.48 26.44
C ASN A 336 10.08 -18.96 26.86
N LEU A 337 11.05 -18.79 25.99
CA LEU A 337 12.44 -19.17 26.16
C LEU A 337 13.35 -17.95 25.97
N SER A 338 13.98 -17.47 27.05
CA SER A 338 14.96 -16.38 26.94
C SER A 338 16.26 -16.91 26.32
N VAL A 339 16.68 -16.24 25.26
CA VAL A 339 17.92 -16.56 24.51
C VAL A 339 18.66 -15.28 24.15
N SER A 340 19.99 -15.37 23.96
CA SER A 340 20.78 -14.29 23.39
C SER A 340 20.77 -14.40 21.86
N ILE A 341 20.26 -13.40 21.17
CA ILE A 341 20.30 -13.31 19.71
C ILE A 341 21.34 -12.29 19.28
N LEU A 342 22.29 -12.68 18.41
CA LEU A 342 23.34 -11.81 17.85
C LEU A 342 24.13 -11.01 18.90
N GLY A 343 24.36 -11.60 20.09
CA GLY A 343 25.06 -10.97 21.19
C GLY A 343 24.25 -9.93 21.99
N MET A 344 22.97 -9.76 21.70
CA MET A 344 22.05 -9.00 22.54
C MET A 344 21.71 -9.76 23.83
N PRO A 345 21.42 -9.10 24.97
CA PRO A 345 21.05 -9.76 26.23
C PRO A 345 19.90 -10.77 26.06
N GLU A 346 19.97 -11.82 26.87
CA GLU A 346 18.96 -12.87 26.87
C GLU A 346 17.56 -12.32 27.15
N GLU A 347 16.64 -12.63 26.28
CA GLU A 347 15.24 -12.29 26.37
C GLU A 347 14.41 -13.17 25.40
N ASN A 348 13.08 -13.16 25.56
CA ASN A 348 12.22 -13.88 24.63
C ASN A 348 11.53 -12.98 23.60
N ASP A 349 11.31 -11.69 23.87
CA ASP A 349 10.59 -10.76 22.98
C ASP A 349 11.52 -10.00 22.04
N TRP A 350 11.29 -10.11 20.75
CA TRP A 350 12.09 -9.55 19.67
C TRP A 350 11.22 -8.90 18.58
N VAL A 351 11.85 -8.11 17.72
CA VAL A 351 11.20 -7.48 16.57
C VAL A 351 12.01 -7.64 15.30
N LEU A 352 11.31 -7.76 14.18
CA LEU A 352 11.81 -7.57 12.82
C LEU A 352 11.17 -6.29 12.28
N ILE A 353 11.94 -5.21 12.22
CA ILE A 353 11.47 -3.92 11.72
C ILE A 353 11.72 -3.88 10.23
N SER A 354 10.67 -3.64 9.45
CA SER A 354 10.80 -3.38 8.03
C SER A 354 11.25 -1.92 7.81
N ASN A 355 12.16 -1.73 6.87
CA ASN A 355 12.63 -0.40 6.50
C ASN A 355 12.04 0.04 5.14
N TYR A 356 10.84 -0.43 4.81
CA TYR A 356 10.21 -0.26 3.49
C TYR A 356 10.20 1.20 3.00
N ASN A 357 9.87 2.15 3.88
CA ASN A 357 9.82 3.58 3.57
C ASN A 357 11.17 4.29 3.67
N ASP A 358 12.25 3.58 3.98
CA ASP A 358 13.60 4.13 4.08
C ASP A 358 14.50 3.57 3.00
N ARG A 359 14.66 4.28 1.88
CA ARG A 359 15.56 3.87 0.79
C ARG A 359 17.01 3.61 1.23
N SER A 360 17.44 4.16 2.36
CA SER A 360 18.77 3.89 2.93
C SER A 360 18.83 2.62 3.78
N LEU A 361 17.70 2.08 4.21
CA LEU A 361 17.51 0.94 5.11
C LEU A 361 18.12 1.08 6.51
N ILE A 362 18.70 2.23 6.86
CA ILE A 362 19.52 2.40 8.08
C ILE A 362 19.05 3.50 9.02
N LYS A 363 17.99 4.26 8.73
CA LYS A 363 17.55 5.38 9.57
C LYS A 363 17.23 4.94 11.00
N ASN A 364 16.45 3.88 11.18
CA ASN A 364 16.15 3.34 12.51
C ASN A 364 17.41 2.89 13.24
N LEU A 365 18.29 2.14 12.57
CA LEU A 365 19.56 1.70 13.16
C LEU A 365 20.44 2.87 13.59
N MET A 366 20.51 3.93 12.77
CA MET A 366 21.29 5.12 13.07
C MET A 366 20.69 5.89 14.26
N ALA A 367 19.37 6.10 14.28
CA ALA A 367 18.70 6.78 15.39
C ALA A 367 18.94 6.05 16.71
N TYR A 368 18.78 4.72 16.75
CA TYR A 368 19.08 3.90 17.93
C TYR A 368 20.54 4.03 18.38
N LYS A 369 21.49 3.94 17.44
CA LYS A 369 22.92 4.09 17.78
C LYS A 369 23.27 5.47 18.28
N ILE A 370 22.75 6.55 17.68
CA ILE A 370 23.00 7.92 18.12
C ILE A 370 22.46 8.12 19.53
N PHE A 371 21.23 7.71 19.81
CA PHE A 371 20.62 7.84 21.13
C PHE A 371 21.38 7.04 22.20
N ALA A 372 21.85 5.83 21.87
CA ALA A 372 22.71 5.04 22.75
C ALA A 372 24.07 5.70 23.01
N MET A 373 24.67 6.35 22.01
CA MET A 373 25.94 7.08 22.17
C MET A 373 25.81 8.33 23.04
N MET A 374 24.59 8.88 23.17
CA MET A 374 24.29 9.98 24.12
C MET A 374 24.15 9.50 25.57
N GLY A 375 24.22 8.18 25.81
CA GLY A 375 24.18 7.59 27.15
C GLY A 375 22.79 7.06 27.56
N ASN A 376 21.81 7.11 26.66
CA ASN A 376 20.46 6.63 26.91
C ASN A 376 20.29 5.16 26.50
N TYR A 377 19.34 4.44 27.11
CA TYR A 377 18.96 3.14 26.58
C TYR A 377 18.25 3.31 25.22
N SER A 378 18.66 2.53 24.25
CA SER A 378 18.03 2.39 22.95
C SER A 378 18.03 0.91 22.54
N PRO A 379 17.00 0.41 21.82
CA PRO A 379 16.96 -0.97 21.38
C PRO A 379 18.21 -1.35 20.57
N ARG A 380 18.94 -2.36 21.05
CA ARG A 380 20.04 -2.93 20.26
C ARG A 380 19.46 -3.66 19.07
N SER A 381 20.09 -3.50 17.93
CA SER A 381 19.58 -4.05 16.68
C SER A 381 20.68 -4.25 15.66
N GLN A 382 20.42 -5.12 14.69
CA GLN A 382 21.33 -5.43 13.59
C GLN A 382 20.53 -5.66 12.30
N LEU A 383 21.06 -5.21 11.16
CA LEU A 383 20.49 -5.56 9.86
C LEU A 383 20.62 -7.06 9.61
N CYS A 384 19.62 -7.66 9.00
CA CYS A 384 19.58 -9.09 8.64
C CYS A 384 18.80 -9.29 7.34
N GLU A 385 19.13 -10.37 6.63
CA GLU A 385 18.32 -10.89 5.53
C GLU A 385 17.19 -11.74 6.10
N VAL A 386 15.99 -11.67 5.53
CA VAL A 386 14.85 -12.46 6.00
C VAL A 386 14.28 -13.31 4.87
N ILE A 387 14.05 -14.58 5.16
CA ILE A 387 13.39 -15.55 4.27
C ILE A 387 12.22 -16.15 5.04
N ILE A 388 11.02 -16.14 4.44
CA ILE A 388 9.82 -16.77 5.01
C ILE A 388 9.31 -17.80 4.01
N ASP A 389 9.18 -19.05 4.44
CA ASP A 389 8.71 -20.19 3.61
C ASP A 389 9.45 -20.30 2.26
N GLY A 390 10.76 -20.04 2.29
CA GLY A 390 11.63 -20.08 1.10
C GLY A 390 11.58 -18.81 0.23
N SER A 391 10.70 -17.86 0.52
CA SER A 391 10.62 -16.58 -0.18
C SER A 391 11.47 -15.52 0.51
N TYR A 392 12.35 -14.87 -0.23
CA TYR A 392 13.19 -13.79 0.28
C TYR A 392 12.35 -12.52 0.50
N GLN A 393 12.39 -11.96 1.71
CA GLN A 393 11.61 -10.79 2.11
C GLN A 393 12.42 -9.49 2.12
N GLY A 394 13.73 -9.55 1.84
CA GLY A 394 14.61 -8.38 1.87
C GLY A 394 15.33 -8.18 3.21
N ILE A 395 15.89 -6.98 3.37
CA ILE A 395 16.67 -6.60 4.55
C ILE A 395 15.76 -6.01 5.62
N TYR A 396 15.86 -6.58 6.82
CA TYR A 396 15.17 -6.13 8.03
C TYR A 396 16.15 -5.66 9.08
N LEU A 397 15.64 -5.02 10.11
CA LEU A 397 16.36 -4.72 11.34
C LEU A 397 15.83 -5.66 12.44
N ILE A 398 16.61 -6.70 12.81
CA ILE A 398 16.30 -7.54 13.96
C ILE A 398 16.76 -6.83 15.22
N GLY A 399 15.91 -6.77 16.26
CA GLY A 399 16.25 -6.02 17.46
C GLY A 399 15.37 -6.32 18.66
N GLU A 400 15.69 -5.64 19.74
CA GLU A 400 15.00 -5.73 21.01
C GLU A 400 13.62 -5.09 20.95
N LYS A 401 12.61 -5.74 21.53
CA LYS A 401 11.34 -5.10 21.85
C LYS A 401 11.53 -4.24 23.10
N ILE A 402 10.98 -3.02 23.08
CA ILE A 402 10.99 -2.13 24.25
C ILE A 402 10.13 -2.78 25.35
N LYS A 403 10.71 -3.02 26.53
CA LYS A 403 10.03 -3.53 27.72
C LYS A 403 10.87 -3.28 28.97
N GLN A 404 10.26 -3.42 30.14
CA GLN A 404 10.97 -3.42 31.40
C GLN A 404 11.81 -4.70 31.53
N ASP A 405 13.10 -4.54 31.65
CA ASP A 405 14.07 -5.59 31.93
C ASP A 405 15.42 -4.98 32.31
N ASN A 406 16.24 -5.67 33.11
CA ASN A 406 17.58 -5.21 33.51
C ASN A 406 18.53 -5.01 32.32
N GLY A 407 18.32 -5.76 31.25
CA GLY A 407 19.06 -5.64 30.00
C GLY A 407 18.45 -4.67 28.99
N ARG A 408 17.28 -4.09 29.26
CA ARG A 408 16.55 -3.17 28.36
C ARG A 408 16.21 -1.87 29.08
N VAL A 409 14.93 -1.53 29.29
CA VAL A 409 14.56 -0.39 30.12
C VAL A 409 14.76 -0.79 31.58
N ASN A 410 15.93 -0.46 32.13
CA ASN A 410 16.34 -0.89 33.47
C ASN A 410 15.75 0.03 34.54
N ILE A 411 14.46 -0.20 34.83
CA ILE A 411 13.72 0.41 35.93
C ILE A 411 13.22 -0.68 36.87
N ALA A 412 12.81 -0.30 38.07
CA ALA A 412 12.29 -1.25 39.06
C ALA A 412 11.12 -2.06 38.48
N THR A 413 11.01 -3.31 38.86
CA THR A 413 9.78 -4.09 38.69
C THR A 413 8.69 -3.47 39.55
N LEU A 414 7.47 -3.42 39.04
CA LEU A 414 6.29 -2.94 39.77
C LEU A 414 5.24 -4.04 39.81
N ASN A 415 5.12 -4.66 40.98
CA ASN A 415 4.16 -5.74 41.20
C ASN A 415 2.78 -5.20 41.60
N PRO A 416 1.67 -5.96 41.41
CA PRO A 416 0.32 -5.51 41.77
C PRO A 416 0.10 -5.18 43.25
N ASP A 417 0.90 -5.70 44.18
CA ASP A 417 0.86 -5.43 45.59
C ASP A 417 1.72 -4.23 46.05
N GLU A 418 2.51 -3.64 45.15
CA GLU A 418 3.33 -2.45 45.39
C GLU A 418 2.49 -1.18 45.19
N ILE A 419 1.64 -0.87 46.17
CA ILE A 419 0.63 0.19 46.12
C ILE A 419 0.90 1.35 47.10
N LEU A 420 2.01 1.34 47.84
CA LEU A 420 2.34 2.33 48.87
C LEU A 420 3.83 2.63 48.89
N GLY A 421 4.16 3.80 49.45
CA GLY A 421 5.55 4.21 49.70
C GLY A 421 6.36 4.41 48.42
N ASP A 422 7.67 4.15 48.50
CA ASP A 422 8.56 4.32 47.36
C ASP A 422 8.31 3.31 46.24
N ASP A 423 7.86 2.12 46.59
CA ASP A 423 7.57 1.05 45.62
C ASP A 423 6.47 1.45 44.62
N LEU A 424 5.44 2.18 45.04
CA LEU A 424 4.43 2.73 44.18
C LEU A 424 4.98 3.77 43.17
N THR A 425 6.10 4.43 43.48
CA THR A 425 6.55 5.62 42.77
C THR A 425 7.30 5.36 41.47
N GLY A 426 7.60 4.09 41.13
CA GLY A 426 8.40 3.80 39.94
C GLY A 426 8.15 2.43 39.35
N GLY A 427 8.80 2.17 38.25
CA GLY A 427 8.59 0.99 37.45
C GLY A 427 7.49 1.21 36.38
N TYR A 428 7.42 2.41 35.79
CA TYR A 428 6.45 2.72 34.75
C TYR A 428 7.13 2.95 33.40
N ILE A 429 6.55 2.35 32.34
CA ILE A 429 6.81 2.73 30.95
C ILE A 429 5.46 3.18 30.38
N LEU A 430 5.44 4.40 29.85
CA LEU A 430 4.29 4.98 29.16
C LEU A 430 4.60 5.14 27.67
N GLN A 431 3.54 5.13 26.86
CA GLN A 431 3.66 5.37 25.42
C GLN A 431 2.62 6.40 24.96
N GLN A 432 2.98 7.24 24.00
CA GLN A 432 2.02 7.98 23.19
C GLN A 432 1.88 7.28 21.84
N ASN A 433 0.67 6.82 21.52
CA ASN A 433 0.36 6.08 20.30
C ASN A 433 -1.17 6.06 20.09
N TYR A 434 -1.68 5.23 19.17
CA TYR A 434 -3.10 4.94 19.06
C TYR A 434 -3.61 4.35 20.38
N TRP A 435 -4.70 4.89 20.89
CA TRP A 435 -5.19 4.63 22.22
C TRP A 435 -6.65 4.13 22.23
N ASN A 436 -7.04 3.51 23.31
CA ASN A 436 -8.42 3.25 23.70
C ASN A 436 -8.58 3.44 25.22
N GLU A 437 -9.82 3.52 25.70
CA GLU A 437 -10.12 3.76 27.12
C GLU A 437 -9.58 2.68 28.07
N SER A 438 -9.37 1.46 27.58
CA SER A 438 -8.91 0.34 28.44
C SER A 438 -7.39 0.32 28.64
N ASN A 439 -6.61 0.92 27.70
CA ASN A 439 -5.16 0.81 27.70
C ASN A 439 -4.42 2.12 28.06
N SER A 440 -5.16 3.20 28.35
CA SER A 440 -4.57 4.53 28.55
C SER A 440 -5.28 5.35 29.62
N PHE A 441 -4.70 6.49 29.97
CA PHE A 441 -5.39 7.59 30.65
C PHE A 441 -5.23 8.88 29.86
N GLN A 442 -6.24 9.73 29.91
CA GLN A 442 -6.25 11.03 29.25
C GLN A 442 -5.54 12.07 30.10
N SER A 443 -4.72 12.90 29.49
CA SER A 443 -4.17 14.12 30.08
C SER A 443 -5.27 15.16 30.31
N ASN A 444 -5.11 15.98 31.34
CA ASN A 444 -5.97 17.16 31.56
C ASN A 444 -5.57 18.35 30.68
N TYR A 445 -4.52 18.23 29.88
CA TYR A 445 -3.96 19.27 29.05
C TYR A 445 -3.98 18.87 27.58
N SER A 446 -4.31 19.82 26.72
CA SER A 446 -4.20 19.69 25.27
C SER A 446 -3.02 20.51 24.76
N PRO A 447 -2.47 20.20 23.57
CA PRO A 447 -1.42 21.02 22.97
C PRO A 447 -1.89 22.47 22.78
N ILE A 448 -1.01 23.45 23.03
CA ILE A 448 -1.34 24.89 23.03
C ILE A 448 -1.97 25.32 21.71
N ASP A 449 -1.45 24.87 20.58
CA ASP A 449 -1.93 25.22 19.25
C ASP A 449 -3.09 24.32 18.75
N HIS A 450 -3.42 23.28 19.51
CA HIS A 450 -4.47 22.30 19.19
C HIS A 450 -5.33 21.95 20.41
N PRO A 451 -6.10 22.90 20.97
CA PRO A 451 -6.81 22.72 22.24
C PRO A 451 -7.97 21.70 22.19
N THR A 452 -8.29 21.17 21.00
CA THR A 452 -9.30 20.12 20.80
C THR A 452 -8.72 18.72 20.72
N PHE A 453 -7.39 18.57 20.77
CA PHE A 453 -6.74 17.26 20.74
C PHE A 453 -6.65 16.66 22.13
N ASP A 454 -7.15 15.45 22.25
CA ASP A 454 -7.00 14.62 23.44
C ASP A 454 -5.61 13.97 23.43
N VAL A 455 -4.86 14.19 24.51
CA VAL A 455 -3.56 13.55 24.72
C VAL A 455 -3.75 12.36 25.65
N HIS A 456 -3.31 11.19 25.23
CA HIS A 456 -3.39 9.96 26.01
C HIS A 456 -2.00 9.38 26.24
N PHE A 457 -1.80 8.84 27.44
CA PHE A 457 -0.64 8.04 27.82
C PHE A 457 -1.08 6.59 27.99
N LEU A 458 -0.51 5.70 27.19
CA LEU A 458 -0.78 4.26 27.23
C LEU A 458 0.11 3.62 28.30
N TYR A 459 -0.44 2.60 28.96
CA TYR A 459 0.32 1.75 29.90
C TYR A 459 1.09 0.69 29.11
N GLU A 460 2.41 0.89 28.94
CA GLU A 460 3.29 -0.10 28.33
C GLU A 460 3.86 -1.05 29.39
N TYR A 461 4.19 -0.52 30.57
CA TYR A 461 4.54 -1.33 31.74
C TYR A 461 4.14 -0.59 33.03
N PRO A 462 3.49 -1.24 34.02
CA PRO A 462 2.85 -2.55 33.87
C PRO A 462 1.81 -2.56 32.72
N LYS A 463 1.49 -3.74 32.19
CA LYS A 463 0.51 -3.84 31.09
C LYS A 463 -0.90 -3.43 31.57
N PRO A 464 -1.82 -3.02 30.67
CA PRO A 464 -3.17 -2.57 31.02
C PRO A 464 -3.97 -3.54 31.88
N GLN A 465 -3.75 -4.85 31.72
CA GLN A 465 -4.38 -5.92 32.50
C GLN A 465 -3.72 -6.17 33.87
N ASP A 466 -2.48 -5.72 34.06
CA ASP A 466 -1.66 -6.00 35.24
C ASP A 466 -1.59 -4.79 36.19
N ILE A 467 -1.69 -3.57 35.67
CA ILE A 467 -1.62 -2.34 36.45
C ILE A 467 -2.89 -2.16 37.31
N VAL A 468 -2.71 -2.00 38.61
CA VAL A 468 -3.82 -1.85 39.57
C VAL A 468 -4.28 -0.40 39.74
N PRO A 469 -5.50 -0.14 40.31
CA PRO A 469 -6.07 1.21 40.39
C PRO A 469 -5.16 2.24 41.08
N GLU A 470 -4.50 1.87 42.17
CA GLU A 470 -3.60 2.76 42.93
C GLU A 470 -2.41 3.20 42.12
N GLN A 471 -1.84 2.29 41.32
CA GLN A 471 -0.74 2.58 40.39
C GLN A 471 -1.20 3.49 39.24
N LYS A 472 -2.39 3.26 38.67
CA LYS A 472 -3.01 4.13 37.66
C LYS A 472 -3.19 5.55 38.18
N VAL A 473 -3.73 5.69 39.38
CA VAL A 473 -3.95 6.99 40.04
C VAL A 473 -2.62 7.70 40.27
N TYR A 474 -1.61 6.98 40.77
CA TYR A 474 -0.30 7.57 41.03
C TYR A 474 0.36 8.13 39.76
N ILE A 475 0.44 7.30 38.70
CA ILE A 475 1.17 7.73 37.48
C ILE A 475 0.43 8.84 36.74
N ALA A 476 -0.92 8.80 36.70
CA ALA A 476 -1.72 9.87 36.13
C ALA A 476 -1.54 11.19 36.92
N ALA A 477 -1.54 11.16 38.26
CA ALA A 477 -1.30 12.33 39.09
C ALA A 477 0.14 12.88 38.96
N PHE A 478 1.13 12.02 38.72
CA PHE A 478 2.50 12.45 38.43
C PHE A 478 2.57 13.20 37.11
N ILE A 479 1.97 12.69 36.03
CA ILE A 479 1.91 13.36 34.72
C ILE A 479 1.12 14.67 34.83
N ASP A 480 -0.03 14.71 35.50
CA ASP A 480 -0.80 15.94 35.72
C ASP A 480 0.02 17.00 36.47
N SER A 481 0.81 16.59 37.48
CA SER A 481 1.71 17.50 38.20
C SER A 481 2.82 18.06 37.32
N LEU A 482 3.38 17.26 36.43
CA LEU A 482 4.38 17.68 35.43
C LEU A 482 3.75 18.68 34.46
N GLU A 483 2.59 18.35 33.90
CA GLU A 483 1.90 19.20 32.94
C GLU A 483 1.45 20.53 33.58
N THR A 484 0.95 20.47 34.82
CA THR A 484 0.66 21.69 35.63
C THR A 484 1.90 22.58 35.77
N ALA A 485 3.07 22.01 36.05
CA ALA A 485 4.31 22.77 36.13
C ALA A 485 4.69 23.36 34.76
N LEU A 486 4.58 22.61 33.66
CA LEU A 486 4.88 23.06 32.30
C LEU A 486 3.97 24.22 31.84
N TYR A 487 2.70 24.20 32.20
CA TYR A 487 1.70 25.22 31.82
C TYR A 487 1.65 26.41 32.79
N SER A 488 2.41 26.37 33.90
CA SER A 488 2.46 27.46 34.87
C SER A 488 3.35 28.60 34.41
N VAL A 489 3.19 29.77 35.02
CA VAL A 489 4.10 30.94 34.82
C VAL A 489 5.51 30.67 35.37
N ASP A 490 5.61 29.75 36.32
CA ASP A 490 6.85 29.33 36.98
C ASP A 490 7.48 28.09 36.35
N PHE A 491 7.14 27.77 35.10
CA PHE A 491 7.56 26.51 34.42
C PHE A 491 9.07 26.29 34.46
N ALA A 492 9.86 27.33 34.34
CA ALA A 492 11.33 27.31 34.33
C ALA A 492 11.99 27.38 35.73
N ASP A 493 11.20 27.53 36.80
CA ASP A 493 11.75 27.58 38.17
C ASP A 493 12.47 26.26 38.49
N PRO A 494 13.71 26.34 39.03
CA PRO A 494 14.51 25.13 39.26
C PRO A 494 13.99 24.21 40.35
N ILE A 495 13.05 24.68 41.21
CA ILE A 495 12.52 23.91 42.35
C ILE A 495 11.13 23.40 42.10
N ILE A 496 10.23 24.23 41.57
CA ILE A 496 8.81 23.91 41.38
C ILE A 496 8.42 23.68 39.91
N GLY A 497 9.26 24.11 38.96
CA GLY A 497 9.03 23.95 37.53
C GLY A 497 9.31 22.52 37.01
N TYR A 498 9.36 22.37 35.71
CA TYR A 498 9.47 21.07 35.03
C TYR A 498 10.70 20.24 35.42
N ARG A 499 11.81 20.89 35.83
CA ARG A 499 13.06 20.22 36.24
C ARG A 499 12.91 19.32 37.48
N LYS A 500 11.84 19.52 38.23
CA LYS A 500 11.46 18.63 39.35
C LYS A 500 11.01 17.26 38.84
N TYR A 501 10.38 17.21 37.69
CA TYR A 501 9.67 16.01 37.17
C TYR A 501 10.40 15.36 36.00
N LEU A 502 11.11 16.13 35.17
CA LEU A 502 11.77 15.63 33.97
C LEU A 502 13.28 15.42 34.17
N ASP A 503 13.82 14.38 33.59
CA ASP A 503 15.23 14.30 33.24
C ASP A 503 15.45 15.09 31.94
N VAL A 504 15.94 16.32 32.10
CA VAL A 504 16.03 17.28 31.00
C VAL A 504 17.00 16.82 29.92
N GLU A 505 18.06 16.12 30.28
CA GLU A 505 19.09 15.65 29.35
C GLU A 505 18.49 14.62 28.41
N SER A 506 17.74 13.65 28.92
CA SER A 506 17.08 12.65 28.08
C SER A 506 16.05 13.26 27.09
N PHE A 507 15.34 14.32 27.49
CA PHE A 507 14.41 15.02 26.60
C PHE A 507 15.14 15.83 25.52
N ILE A 508 16.29 16.45 25.82
CA ILE A 508 17.13 17.13 24.83
C ILE A 508 17.69 16.12 23.83
N ASP A 509 18.22 15.01 24.31
CA ASP A 509 18.78 13.95 23.48
C ASP A 509 17.71 13.35 22.56
N TYR A 510 16.53 13.09 23.12
CA TYR A 510 15.37 12.60 22.38
C TYR A 510 14.94 13.59 21.27
N PHE A 511 14.88 14.89 21.59
CA PHE A 511 14.59 15.93 20.62
C PHE A 511 15.62 15.95 19.49
N ILE A 512 16.91 15.96 19.83
CA ILE A 512 18.01 16.03 18.86
C ILE A 512 17.96 14.82 17.89
N VAL A 513 17.80 13.61 18.42
CA VAL A 513 17.80 12.40 17.56
C VAL A 513 16.61 12.37 16.62
N ASN A 514 15.42 12.78 17.06
CA ASN A 514 14.23 12.83 16.22
C ASN A 514 14.34 13.90 15.13
N GLU A 515 14.89 15.08 15.45
CA GLU A 515 15.13 16.14 14.45
C GLU A 515 16.17 15.72 13.40
N VAL A 516 17.29 15.12 13.83
CA VAL A 516 18.36 14.68 12.92
C VAL A 516 17.88 13.54 12.02
N SER A 517 17.10 12.60 12.54
CA SER A 517 16.55 11.48 11.77
C SER A 517 15.32 11.86 10.95
N ARG A 518 14.75 13.05 11.13
CA ARG A 518 13.48 13.50 10.54
C ARG A 518 12.34 12.52 10.84
N ASN A 519 12.22 12.11 12.10
CA ASN A 519 11.17 11.21 12.53
C ASN A 519 9.84 11.98 12.65
N ASN A 520 8.96 11.83 11.68
CA ASN A 520 7.67 12.52 11.64
C ASN A 520 6.74 12.14 12.80
N ASP A 521 6.90 10.96 13.37
CA ASP A 521 6.07 10.45 14.47
C ASP A 521 6.67 10.73 15.86
N GLY A 522 7.95 11.05 15.93
CA GLY A 522 8.73 11.12 17.16
C GLY A 522 8.21 12.06 18.25
N PHE A 523 7.25 12.93 17.95
CA PHE A 523 6.64 13.86 18.92
C PHE A 523 5.12 13.67 19.07
N LYS A 524 4.55 12.64 18.45
CA LYS A 524 3.08 12.41 18.49
C LYS A 524 2.65 10.96 18.58
N LYS A 525 3.49 10.03 18.08
CA LYS A 525 3.21 8.60 18.03
C LYS A 525 4.47 7.79 18.24
N SER A 526 4.33 6.57 18.74
CA SER A 526 5.46 5.67 19.02
C SER A 526 6.49 6.29 19.97
N VAL A 527 6.08 7.22 20.83
CA VAL A 527 6.91 7.90 21.81
C VAL A 527 6.86 7.14 23.11
N PHE A 528 8.01 6.82 23.67
CA PHE A 528 8.11 6.14 24.95
C PHE A 528 8.65 7.06 26.04
N PHE A 529 8.17 6.86 27.26
CA PHE A 529 8.66 7.49 28.46
C PHE A 529 8.81 6.44 29.54
N HIS A 530 9.78 6.61 30.43
CA HIS A 530 9.90 5.72 31.58
C HIS A 530 10.21 6.49 32.86
N LYS A 531 9.78 5.93 33.99
CA LYS A 531 9.97 6.51 35.31
C LYS A 531 10.33 5.42 36.31
N ASP A 532 11.47 5.58 36.97
CA ASP A 532 11.87 4.71 38.07
C ASP A 532 11.39 5.26 39.43
N LYS A 533 11.64 4.51 40.52
CA LYS A 533 11.29 4.87 41.89
C LYS A 533 11.91 6.22 42.28
N ASN A 534 11.27 6.93 43.22
CA ASN A 534 11.78 8.20 43.71
C ASN A 534 13.17 8.08 44.37
N SER A 535 13.42 6.94 45.03
CA SER A 535 14.77 6.61 45.55
C SER A 535 15.81 6.42 44.44
N ASN A 536 15.39 6.22 43.21
CA ASN A 536 16.22 6.03 42.01
C ASN A 536 16.15 7.24 41.06
N GLY A 537 15.99 8.46 41.62
CA GLY A 537 15.89 9.69 40.84
C GLY A 537 14.47 10.18 40.59
N GLY A 538 13.51 9.28 40.38
CA GLY A 538 12.06 9.55 40.34
C GLY A 538 11.56 10.46 39.21
N LYS A 539 12.39 10.77 38.22
CA LYS A 539 12.06 11.66 37.10
C LYS A 539 11.53 10.85 35.90
N LEU A 540 10.75 11.51 35.07
CA LEU A 540 10.36 11.01 33.77
C LEU A 540 11.49 11.19 32.77
N HIS A 541 11.89 10.13 32.10
CA HIS A 541 12.86 10.12 31.01
C HIS A 541 12.12 9.98 29.68
N ALA A 542 12.57 10.71 28.64
CA ALA A 542 12.14 10.49 27.28
C ALA A 542 12.94 9.32 26.66
N GLY A 543 12.25 8.52 25.85
CA GLY A 543 12.83 7.34 25.22
C GLY A 543 12.43 6.03 25.90
N PRO A 544 12.88 4.88 25.31
CA PRO A 544 13.79 4.79 24.16
C PRO A 544 13.17 5.27 22.84
N VAL A 545 14.04 5.54 21.88
CA VAL A 545 13.65 6.05 20.53
C VAL A 545 13.02 4.94 19.69
#